data_4577594defea9110dbd1ba4f4e8f1f81
#
_entry.id   4577594defea9110dbd1ba4f4e8f1f81
#
_cell.length_a   1.000
_cell.length_b   1.000
_cell.length_c   1.000
_cell.angle_alpha   90.00
_cell.angle_beta   90.00
_cell.angle_gamma   90.00
#
_symmetry.space_group_name_H-M   'P 1'
#
loop_
_entity.id
_entity.type
_entity.pdbx_description
1 polymer ?
#
loop_
_entity_poly.entity_id
_entity_poly.type
_entity_poly.pdbx_seq_one_letter_code
_entity_poly.pdbx_strand_id
1 'polypeptide(L)'
;KIVKVSGKANGTCKISAQKRTGTARITITLKSGLKKTIKIKVQKSAVKTTKITGFKGGKKSITLKKGKKFTLVPICKPISSREKATFTSSNKKVVKVDSKGRIKALKPGKATITVKVGNKKVKFKVTVKK
;
A
#
# COMPACT_ATOMS: atom_id res chain seq x y z
N LYS A 1 17.04 -6.85 23.18
CA LYS A 1 16.05 -7.36 22.18
C LYS A 1 16.03 -6.43 20.98
N ILE A 2 15.88 -7.00 19.76
CA ILE A 2 15.75 -6.26 18.49
C ILE A 2 14.27 -6.03 18.18
N VAL A 3 13.43 -7.01 18.49
CA VAL A 3 11.97 -6.93 18.33
C VAL A 3 11.26 -7.46 19.58
N LYS A 4 10.08 -6.93 19.85
CA LYS A 4 9.12 -7.45 20.83
C LYS A 4 7.95 -8.07 20.07
N VAL A 5 7.53 -9.26 20.46
CA VAL A 5 6.36 -9.95 19.91
C VAL A 5 5.30 -10.06 20.99
N SER A 6 4.08 -9.69 20.68
CA SER A 6 2.92 -9.87 21.56
C SER A 6 1.78 -10.49 20.75
N GLY A 7 1.29 -11.64 21.22
CA GLY A 7 0.13 -12.32 20.64
C GLY A 7 -1.20 -11.71 21.09
N LYS A 8 -2.25 -11.97 20.33
CA LYS A 8 -3.65 -11.68 20.66
C LYS A 8 -4.47 -12.96 20.55
N ALA A 9 -5.54 -13.06 21.31
CA ALA A 9 -6.42 -14.24 21.33
C ALA A 9 -7.05 -14.57 19.96
N ASN A 10 -7.18 -13.57 19.07
CA ASN A 10 -7.71 -13.74 17.71
C ASN A 10 -6.72 -14.31 16.69
N GLY A 11 -5.63 -14.91 17.12
CA GLY A 11 -4.62 -15.51 16.23
C GLY A 11 -3.68 -14.51 15.56
N THR A 12 -3.77 -13.21 15.86
CA THR A 12 -2.84 -12.21 15.36
C THR A 12 -1.71 -11.94 16.35
N CYS A 13 -0.54 -11.54 15.86
CA CYS A 13 0.54 -11.06 16.70
C CYS A 13 1.04 -9.69 16.27
N LYS A 14 1.38 -8.84 17.23
CA LYS A 14 2.03 -7.56 16.99
C LYS A 14 3.54 -7.72 17.17
N ILE A 15 4.29 -7.30 16.14
CA ILE A 15 5.74 -7.27 16.18
C ILE A 15 6.17 -5.81 16.24
N SER A 16 6.88 -5.44 17.30
CA SER A 16 7.35 -4.07 17.50
C SER A 16 8.87 -4.03 17.44
N ALA A 17 9.42 -3.16 16.59
CA ALA A 17 10.85 -2.88 16.57
C ALA A 17 11.27 -2.18 17.88
N GLN A 18 12.43 -2.55 18.38
CA GLN A 18 13.06 -1.93 19.56
C GLN A 18 14.16 -0.95 19.12
N LYS A 19 14.76 -0.23 20.08
CA LYS A 19 15.82 0.77 19.82
C LYS A 19 17.08 0.18 19.16
N ARG A 20 17.33 -1.12 19.28
CA ARG A 20 18.49 -1.80 18.72
C ARG A 20 18.25 -2.18 17.26
N THR A 21 19.23 -1.94 16.40
CA THR A 21 19.24 -2.41 15.01
C THR A 21 19.74 -3.85 14.92
N GLY A 22 19.41 -4.54 13.85
CA GLY A 22 19.87 -5.91 13.62
C GLY A 22 18.78 -6.77 12.97
N THR A 23 19.05 -8.07 12.89
CA THR A 23 18.11 -9.05 12.32
C THR A 23 17.58 -9.95 13.43
N ALA A 24 16.27 -10.07 13.53
CA ALA A 24 15.60 -11.03 14.38
C ALA A 24 14.92 -12.12 13.53
N ARG A 25 14.97 -13.35 14.00
CA ARG A 25 14.20 -14.47 13.45
C ARG A 25 13.05 -14.75 14.40
N ILE A 26 11.83 -14.84 13.87
CA ILE A 26 10.64 -15.19 14.62
C ILE A 26 10.09 -16.47 14.04
N THR A 27 10.04 -17.52 14.84
CA THR A 27 9.42 -18.80 14.47
C THR A 27 8.02 -18.84 15.02
N ILE A 28 7.06 -19.09 14.16
CA ILE A 28 5.65 -19.31 14.49
C ILE A 28 5.43 -20.81 14.43
N THR A 29 4.97 -21.40 15.53
CA THR A 29 4.59 -22.81 15.63
C THR A 29 3.09 -22.90 15.87
N LEU A 30 2.38 -23.65 15.05
CA LEU A 30 0.96 -23.96 15.24
C LEU A 30 0.80 -25.19 16.14
N LYS A 31 -0.37 -25.35 16.74
CA LYS A 31 -0.71 -26.54 17.54
C LYS A 31 -0.57 -27.84 16.71
N SER A 32 -0.76 -27.78 15.39
CA SER A 32 -0.54 -28.87 14.44
C SER A 32 0.94 -29.25 14.22
N GLY A 33 1.88 -28.58 14.88
CA GLY A 33 3.32 -28.80 14.71
C GLY A 33 3.96 -28.05 13.54
N LEU A 34 3.18 -27.44 12.65
CA LEU A 34 3.69 -26.64 11.54
C LEU A 34 4.46 -25.42 12.04
N LYS A 35 5.67 -25.24 11.50
CA LYS A 35 6.56 -24.12 11.87
C LYS A 35 6.87 -23.25 10.66
N LYS A 36 6.83 -21.91 10.83
CA LYS A 36 7.29 -20.96 9.84
C LYS A 36 8.17 -19.89 10.48
N THR A 37 9.36 -19.69 9.92
CA THR A 37 10.29 -18.67 10.40
C THR A 37 10.26 -17.46 9.47
N ILE A 38 10.11 -16.27 10.04
CA ILE A 38 10.24 -14.98 9.35
C ILE A 38 11.46 -14.24 9.87
N LYS A 39 12.18 -13.59 8.94
CA LYS A 39 13.32 -12.70 9.28
C LYS A 39 12.83 -11.26 9.30
N ILE A 40 13.15 -10.52 10.36
CA ILE A 40 12.82 -9.11 10.51
C ILE A 40 14.11 -8.33 10.69
N LYS A 41 14.36 -7.38 9.79
CA LYS A 41 15.51 -6.46 9.89
C LYS A 41 15.05 -5.13 10.47
N VAL A 42 15.66 -4.71 11.58
CA VAL A 42 15.46 -3.39 12.19
C VAL A 42 16.66 -2.52 11.82
N GLN A 43 16.39 -1.36 11.22
CA GLN A 43 17.42 -0.41 10.77
C GLN A 43 17.11 1.01 11.26
N LYS A 44 18.15 1.86 11.40
CA LYS A 44 18.01 3.25 11.86
C LYS A 44 17.29 4.14 10.85
N SER A 45 17.59 3.97 9.57
CA SER A 45 16.99 4.78 8.50
C SER A 45 15.59 4.32 8.13
N ALA A 46 14.74 5.26 7.73
CA ALA A 46 13.41 4.95 7.21
C ALA A 46 13.49 4.02 5.99
N VAL A 47 12.60 3.04 5.95
CA VAL A 47 12.51 2.10 4.81
C VAL A 47 11.87 2.83 3.64
N LYS A 48 12.65 3.05 2.58
CA LYS A 48 12.18 3.68 1.34
C LYS A 48 11.47 2.66 0.43
N THR A 49 10.55 3.14 -0.37
CA THR A 49 9.88 2.34 -1.40
C THR A 49 10.84 2.05 -2.55
N THR A 50 11.08 0.78 -2.81
CA THR A 50 11.92 0.34 -3.93
C THR A 50 11.11 0.15 -5.21
N LYS A 51 9.84 -0.27 -5.08
CA LYS A 51 8.94 -0.53 -6.21
C LYS A 51 7.47 -0.38 -5.79
N ILE A 52 6.64 0.17 -6.70
CA ILE A 52 5.19 0.05 -6.64
C ILE A 52 4.80 -1.13 -7.52
N THR A 53 4.26 -2.20 -6.93
CA THR A 53 3.97 -3.46 -7.65
C THR A 53 2.60 -3.47 -8.30
N GLY A 54 1.71 -2.57 -7.89
CA GLY A 54 0.35 -2.46 -8.41
C GLY A 54 -0.57 -1.77 -7.43
N PHE A 55 -1.83 -2.09 -7.50
CA PHE A 55 -2.89 -1.55 -6.66
C PHE A 55 -3.70 -2.68 -6.03
N LYS A 56 -4.29 -2.43 -4.85
CA LYS A 56 -5.19 -3.37 -4.20
C LYS A 56 -6.31 -3.77 -5.18
N GLY A 57 -6.53 -5.08 -5.36
CA GLY A 57 -7.45 -5.63 -6.36
C GLY A 57 -6.84 -5.89 -7.74
N GLY A 58 -5.50 -5.71 -7.93
CA GLY A 58 -4.75 -6.10 -9.14
C GLY A 58 -5.05 -5.28 -10.41
N LYS A 59 -5.98 -4.34 -10.36
CA LYS A 59 -6.43 -3.56 -11.52
C LYS A 59 -5.41 -2.47 -11.89
N LYS A 60 -5.20 -2.26 -13.19
CA LYS A 60 -4.40 -1.14 -13.75
C LYS A 60 -5.28 -0.03 -14.33
N SER A 61 -6.58 -0.29 -14.44
CA SER A 61 -7.59 0.64 -14.94
C SER A 61 -8.96 0.35 -14.34
N ILE A 62 -9.86 1.32 -14.42
CA ILE A 62 -11.26 1.16 -13.99
C ILE A 62 -12.18 2.01 -14.87
N THR A 63 -13.41 1.51 -15.06
CA THR A 63 -14.51 2.28 -15.64
C THR A 63 -15.51 2.61 -14.55
N LEU A 64 -15.86 3.88 -14.40
CA LEU A 64 -16.82 4.38 -13.41
C LEU A 64 -17.96 5.09 -14.12
N LYS A 65 -19.17 5.00 -13.58
CA LYS A 65 -20.28 5.89 -13.96
C LYS A 65 -20.06 7.26 -13.30
N LYS A 66 -20.59 8.34 -13.93
CA LYS A 66 -20.57 9.69 -13.36
C LYS A 66 -21.09 9.68 -11.92
N GLY A 67 -20.45 10.41 -11.02
CA GLY A 67 -20.79 10.49 -9.59
C GLY A 67 -20.22 9.38 -8.72
N LYS A 68 -19.82 8.22 -9.27
CA LYS A 68 -19.27 7.11 -8.49
C LYS A 68 -17.87 7.43 -7.94
N LYS A 69 -17.58 6.82 -6.79
CA LYS A 69 -16.29 6.95 -6.08
C LYS A 69 -15.53 5.62 -6.11
N PHE A 70 -14.22 5.69 -6.07
CA PHE A 70 -13.33 4.53 -5.95
C PHE A 70 -12.09 4.92 -5.16
N THR A 71 -11.57 4.02 -4.32
CA THR A 71 -10.35 4.27 -3.56
C THR A 71 -9.19 3.48 -4.15
N LEU A 72 -8.13 4.19 -4.55
CA LEU A 72 -6.94 3.64 -5.15
C LEU A 72 -5.87 3.47 -4.06
N VAL A 73 -5.51 2.22 -3.76
CA VAL A 73 -4.50 1.88 -2.75
C VAL A 73 -3.29 1.25 -3.44
N PRO A 74 -2.14 1.95 -3.51
CA PRO A 74 -0.92 1.40 -4.09
C PRO A 74 -0.32 0.31 -3.19
N ILE A 75 0.22 -0.74 -3.81
CA ILE A 75 0.98 -1.79 -3.14
C ILE A 75 2.46 -1.54 -3.38
N CYS A 76 3.20 -1.27 -2.31
CA CYS A 76 4.61 -0.95 -2.35
C CYS A 76 5.48 -2.08 -1.83
N LYS A 77 6.68 -2.19 -2.34
CA LYS A 77 7.73 -3.04 -1.76
C LYS A 77 8.91 -2.17 -1.30
N PRO A 78 9.54 -2.49 -0.17
CA PRO A 78 9.07 -3.45 0.82
C PRO A 78 7.78 -2.97 1.51
N ILE A 79 6.95 -3.88 1.98
CA ILE A 79 5.66 -3.57 2.65
C ILE A 79 5.83 -2.73 3.93
N SER A 80 7.03 -2.72 4.49
CA SER A 80 7.42 -1.92 5.66
C SER A 80 7.71 -0.45 5.34
N SER A 81 7.69 -0.03 4.05
CA SER A 81 7.81 1.37 3.69
C SER A 81 6.63 2.17 4.23
N ARG A 82 6.94 3.31 4.86
CA ARG A 82 5.94 4.26 5.38
C ARG A 82 5.87 5.55 4.56
N GLU A 83 6.48 5.57 3.38
CA GLU A 83 6.40 6.72 2.48
C GLU A 83 4.96 6.96 2.05
N LYS A 84 4.52 8.22 2.15
CA LYS A 84 3.16 8.62 1.78
C LYS A 84 3.01 8.60 0.25
N ALA A 85 1.89 8.07 -0.22
CA ALA A 85 1.49 8.17 -1.61
C ALA A 85 0.92 9.55 -1.91
N THR A 86 1.27 10.11 -3.07
CA THR A 86 0.65 11.30 -3.63
C THR A 86 -0.05 10.93 -4.94
N PHE A 87 -1.18 11.58 -5.21
CA PHE A 87 -2.06 11.28 -6.32
C PHE A 87 -2.31 12.54 -7.15
N THR A 88 -2.19 12.42 -8.47
CA THR A 88 -2.44 13.53 -9.38
C THR A 88 -3.29 13.04 -10.55
N SER A 89 -4.36 13.77 -10.88
CA SER A 89 -5.19 13.49 -12.05
C SER A 89 -4.71 14.30 -13.25
N SER A 90 -4.59 13.66 -14.42
CA SER A 90 -4.30 14.34 -15.68
C SER A 90 -5.45 15.22 -16.17
N ASN A 91 -6.68 14.93 -15.73
CA ASN A 91 -7.86 15.73 -16.06
C ASN A 91 -8.79 15.83 -14.87
N LYS A 92 -8.65 16.90 -14.10
CA LYS A 92 -9.45 17.17 -12.89
C LYS A 92 -10.93 17.46 -13.18
N LYS A 93 -11.28 17.84 -14.40
CA LYS A 93 -12.67 18.06 -14.84
C LYS A 93 -13.41 16.72 -15.03
N VAL A 94 -12.71 15.68 -15.43
CA VAL A 94 -13.25 14.31 -15.61
C VAL A 94 -13.17 13.51 -14.32
N VAL A 95 -12.03 13.55 -13.64
CA VAL A 95 -11.76 12.76 -12.43
C VAL A 95 -10.99 13.60 -11.41
N LYS A 96 -11.54 13.76 -10.22
CA LYS A 96 -10.84 14.34 -9.06
C LYS A 96 -10.31 13.22 -8.17
N VAL A 97 -9.12 13.41 -7.61
CA VAL A 97 -8.51 12.49 -6.63
C VAL A 97 -8.01 13.28 -5.43
N ASP A 98 -8.15 12.74 -4.23
CA ASP A 98 -7.65 13.34 -3.00
C ASP A 98 -6.32 12.71 -2.54
N SER A 99 -5.73 13.27 -1.47
CA SER A 99 -4.48 12.77 -0.87
C SER A 99 -4.57 11.36 -0.28
N LYS A 100 -5.78 10.85 -0.05
CA LYS A 100 -6.05 9.49 0.43
C LYS A 100 -6.29 8.49 -0.71
N GLY A 101 -6.16 8.94 -1.99
CA GLY A 101 -6.38 8.11 -3.17
C GLY A 101 -7.87 7.89 -3.50
N ARG A 102 -8.78 8.65 -2.90
CA ARG A 102 -10.21 8.58 -3.23
C ARG A 102 -10.47 9.33 -4.53
N ILE A 103 -10.94 8.59 -5.52
CA ILE A 103 -11.29 9.06 -6.87
C ILE A 103 -12.78 9.35 -6.91
N LYS A 104 -13.17 10.49 -7.48
CA LYS A 104 -14.57 10.84 -7.80
C LYS A 104 -14.69 11.10 -9.29
N ALA A 105 -15.59 10.37 -9.96
CA ALA A 105 -15.93 10.56 -11.36
C ALA A 105 -16.88 11.77 -11.50
N LEU A 106 -16.48 12.80 -12.25
CA LEU A 106 -17.21 14.07 -12.38
C LEU A 106 -17.94 14.21 -13.71
N LYS A 107 -17.23 13.97 -14.82
CA LYS A 107 -17.78 14.07 -16.19
C LYS A 107 -17.36 12.88 -17.02
N PRO A 108 -18.14 12.45 -18.03
CA PRO A 108 -17.72 11.42 -18.97
C PRO A 108 -16.39 11.80 -19.65
N GLY A 109 -15.53 10.80 -19.86
CA GLY A 109 -14.21 10.98 -20.46
C GLY A 109 -13.16 10.06 -19.87
N LYS A 110 -11.90 10.28 -20.26
CA LYS A 110 -10.74 9.53 -19.79
C LYS A 110 -9.80 10.40 -18.97
N ALA A 111 -9.25 9.87 -17.89
CA ALA A 111 -8.20 10.52 -17.10
C ALA A 111 -7.20 9.48 -16.62
N THR A 112 -5.95 9.89 -16.42
CA THR A 112 -4.90 9.07 -15.86
C THR A 112 -4.53 9.61 -14.48
N ILE A 113 -4.59 8.76 -13.47
CA ILE A 113 -4.11 9.09 -12.13
C ILE A 113 -2.65 8.66 -12.03
N THR A 114 -1.77 9.61 -11.79
CA THR A 114 -0.37 9.35 -11.47
C THR A 114 -0.24 9.20 -9.97
N VAL A 115 0.27 8.07 -9.53
CA VAL A 115 0.55 7.77 -8.11
C VAL A 115 2.05 7.76 -7.92
N LYS A 116 2.53 8.58 -6.99
CA LYS A 116 3.96 8.68 -6.61
C LYS A 116 4.12 8.26 -5.16
N VAL A 117 5.10 7.39 -4.89
CA VAL A 117 5.51 7.00 -3.53
C VAL A 117 7.03 7.06 -3.47
N GLY A 118 7.57 7.96 -2.66
CA GLY A 118 9.00 8.29 -2.71
C GLY A 118 9.42 8.72 -4.12
N ASN A 119 10.43 8.05 -4.67
CA ASN A 119 10.92 8.30 -6.03
C ASN A 119 10.22 7.45 -7.11
N LYS A 120 9.26 6.60 -6.74
CA LYS A 120 8.58 5.68 -7.67
C LYS A 120 7.25 6.26 -8.11
N LYS A 121 6.93 6.07 -9.40
CA LYS A 121 5.68 6.53 -10.01
C LYS A 121 5.00 5.37 -10.74
N VAL A 122 3.68 5.35 -10.72
CA VAL A 122 2.84 4.42 -11.50
C VAL A 122 1.59 5.15 -11.97
N LYS A 123 1.07 4.74 -13.11
CA LYS A 123 -0.13 5.33 -13.73
C LYS A 123 -1.32 4.37 -13.60
N PHE A 124 -2.50 4.93 -13.34
CA PHE A 124 -3.77 4.20 -13.27
C PHE A 124 -4.79 4.89 -14.19
N LYS A 125 -5.34 4.14 -15.15
CA LYS A 125 -6.29 4.69 -16.13
C LYS A 125 -7.70 4.67 -15.57
N VAL A 126 -8.45 5.77 -15.71
CA VAL A 126 -9.85 5.88 -15.32
C VAL A 126 -10.66 6.33 -16.52
N THR A 127 -11.70 5.57 -16.84
CA THR A 127 -12.71 5.93 -17.84
C THR A 127 -14.01 6.23 -17.13
N VAL A 128 -14.63 7.36 -17.42
CA VAL A 128 -15.94 7.73 -16.89
C VAL A 128 -16.98 7.65 -18.02
N LYS A 129 -18.02 6.89 -17.77
CA LYS A 129 -19.21 6.80 -18.63
C LYS A 129 -20.35 7.65 -18.06
N LYS A 130 -21.35 7.96 -18.91
CA LYS A 130 -22.62 8.57 -18.49
C LYS A 130 -23.36 7.73 -17.46
#